data_ff969bb41976d5828cd30b57ba7c810a
#
_entry.id   ff969bb41976d5828cd30b57ba7c810a
#
_cell.length_a   1.000
_cell.length_b   1.000
_cell.length_c   1.000
_cell.angle_alpha   90.00
_cell.angle_beta   90.00
_cell.angle_gamma   90.00
#
_symmetry.space_group_name_H-M   'P 1'
#
loop_
_entity.id
_entity.type
_entity.pdbx_description
1 polymer ?
#
loop_
_entity_poly.entity_id
_entity_poly.type
_entity_poly.pdbx_seq_one_letter_code
_entity_poly.pdbx_strand_id
1 'polypeptide(L)'
;SGADMINDISAGNLDKEMIPWIKAKKIPYVAMHMRGNPSNMQEKTNYINLTNQVLSELIFSVRDLNADHPLILDPGFGFSKTIKQNYELMHNLDVFNQLDQPFLIGVSRKSMIYKLLNSNPKGALNGTSVLNTIGIMKGASILRVHDVKEAVEVVKLVKATLQS
;
A
#
# COMPACT_ATOMS: atom_id res chain seq x y z
N SER A 1 23.38 -2.80 -9.40
CA SER A 1 23.47 -2.02 -8.14
C SER A 1 23.04 -2.81 -6.90
N GLY A 2 22.69 -4.10 -7.01
CA GLY A 2 22.46 -4.99 -5.88
C GLY A 2 21.08 -4.85 -5.19
N ALA A 3 20.09 -4.26 -5.84
CA ALA A 3 18.71 -4.25 -5.34
C ALA A 3 18.02 -5.56 -5.74
N ASP A 4 17.31 -6.18 -4.79
CA ASP A 4 16.59 -7.45 -4.99
C ASP A 4 15.12 -7.27 -5.35
N MET A 5 14.57 -6.07 -5.19
CA MET A 5 13.18 -5.72 -5.42
C MET A 5 13.04 -4.25 -5.84
N ILE A 6 12.09 -3.96 -6.70
CA ILE A 6 11.74 -2.58 -7.08
C ILE A 6 10.41 -2.20 -6.42
N ASN A 7 10.41 -1.07 -5.70
CA ASN A 7 9.19 -0.46 -5.18
C ASN A 7 8.84 0.78 -6.02
N ASP A 8 7.80 0.67 -6.84
CA ASP A 8 7.36 1.73 -7.75
C ASP A 8 6.04 2.35 -7.29
N ILE A 9 6.10 3.65 -6.96
CA ILE A 9 4.94 4.41 -6.49
C ILE A 9 3.89 4.68 -7.57
N SER A 10 4.18 4.32 -8.82
CA SER A 10 3.31 4.61 -9.97
C SER A 10 2.78 3.36 -10.68
N ALA A 11 3.20 2.16 -10.26
CA ALA A 11 2.89 0.91 -10.97
C ALA A 11 3.18 1.01 -12.49
N GLY A 12 4.33 1.59 -12.86
CA GLY A 12 4.76 1.77 -14.24
C GLY A 12 4.16 2.99 -14.96
N ASN A 13 3.22 3.72 -14.36
CA ASN A 13 2.54 4.82 -15.06
C ASN A 13 3.43 6.04 -15.33
N LEU A 14 4.50 6.24 -14.57
CA LEU A 14 5.46 7.34 -14.77
C LEU A 14 6.63 6.97 -15.68
N ASP A 15 6.87 5.68 -15.90
CA ASP A 15 7.91 5.17 -16.78
C ASP A 15 7.38 3.98 -17.58
N LYS A 16 7.18 4.17 -18.88
CA LYS A 16 6.62 3.16 -19.78
C LYS A 16 7.53 1.94 -19.97
N GLU A 17 8.84 2.09 -19.73
CA GLU A 17 9.80 1.01 -19.84
C GLU A 17 9.85 0.14 -18.55
N MET A 18 9.27 0.61 -17.45
CA MET A 18 9.30 -0.08 -16.16
C MET A 18 8.73 -1.49 -16.26
N ILE A 19 7.50 -1.66 -16.68
CA ILE A 19 6.82 -2.97 -16.75
C ILE A 19 7.52 -3.93 -17.73
N PRO A 20 7.87 -3.53 -18.98
CA PRO A 20 8.65 -4.36 -19.88
C PRO A 20 9.99 -4.82 -19.27
N TRP A 21 10.70 -3.92 -18.59
CA TRP A 21 11.97 -4.23 -17.98
C TRP A 21 11.85 -5.19 -16.79
N ILE A 22 10.89 -4.94 -15.88
CA ILE A 22 10.58 -5.82 -14.73
C ILE A 22 10.25 -7.22 -15.22
N LYS A 23 9.38 -7.33 -16.24
CA LYS A 23 8.99 -8.61 -16.85
C LYS A 23 10.18 -9.35 -17.44
N ALA A 24 11.04 -8.68 -18.21
CA ALA A 24 12.20 -9.27 -18.85
C ALA A 24 13.27 -9.77 -17.85
N LYS A 25 13.42 -9.06 -16.72
CA LYS A 25 14.41 -9.37 -15.69
C LYS A 25 13.88 -10.27 -14.57
N LYS A 26 12.56 -10.52 -14.51
CA LYS A 26 11.87 -11.29 -13.46
C LYS A 26 12.18 -10.76 -12.04
N ILE A 27 12.34 -9.43 -11.90
CA ILE A 27 12.64 -8.79 -10.63
C ILE A 27 11.36 -8.69 -9.79
N PRO A 28 11.37 -9.05 -8.49
CA PRO A 28 10.26 -8.81 -7.58
C PRO A 28 9.82 -7.34 -7.60
N TYR A 29 8.51 -7.11 -7.69
CA TYR A 29 7.98 -5.78 -7.94
C TYR A 29 6.85 -5.42 -6.98
N VAL A 30 6.96 -4.24 -6.37
CA VAL A 30 5.86 -3.62 -5.61
C VAL A 30 5.23 -2.56 -6.50
N ALA A 31 3.98 -2.80 -6.90
CA ALA A 31 3.17 -1.88 -7.69
C ALA A 31 2.24 -1.09 -6.77
N MET A 32 2.44 0.24 -6.68
CA MET A 32 1.60 1.10 -5.85
C MET A 32 0.59 1.90 -6.67
N HIS A 33 -0.63 1.99 -6.16
CA HIS A 33 -1.66 2.83 -6.73
C HIS A 33 -1.46 4.31 -6.43
N MET A 34 -1.36 5.11 -7.49
CA MET A 34 -1.38 6.56 -7.45
C MET A 34 -1.98 7.10 -8.76
N ARG A 35 -2.92 8.04 -8.68
CA ARG A 35 -3.37 8.84 -9.83
C ARG A 35 -2.51 10.09 -9.96
N GLY A 36 -2.07 10.40 -11.19
CA GLY A 36 -1.16 11.50 -11.47
C GLY A 36 0.28 11.20 -11.05
N ASN A 37 0.93 12.19 -10.46
CA ASN A 37 2.30 12.11 -9.95
C ASN A 37 2.40 12.81 -8.59
N PRO A 38 3.52 12.76 -7.87
CA PRO A 38 3.66 13.37 -6.55
C PRO A 38 3.34 14.86 -6.48
N SER A 39 3.49 15.62 -7.57
CA SER A 39 3.23 17.07 -7.59
C SER A 39 1.74 17.42 -7.75
N ASN A 40 0.93 16.56 -8.40
CA ASN A 40 -0.48 16.83 -8.69
C ASN A 40 -1.47 15.77 -8.14
N MET A 41 -1.00 14.74 -7.49
CA MET A 41 -1.83 13.63 -6.98
C MET A 41 -2.95 14.09 -6.02
N GLN A 42 -2.77 15.20 -5.31
CA GLN A 42 -3.78 15.73 -4.38
C GLN A 42 -5.00 16.31 -5.11
N GLU A 43 -4.88 16.65 -6.38
CA GLU A 43 -5.96 17.11 -7.25
C GLU A 43 -6.73 15.93 -7.88
N LYS A 44 -6.18 14.71 -7.80
CA LYS A 44 -6.72 13.49 -8.42
C LYS A 44 -7.47 12.60 -7.43
N THR A 45 -8.22 13.21 -6.52
CA THR A 45 -8.95 12.50 -5.45
C THR A 45 -10.42 12.23 -5.78
N ASN A 46 -10.83 12.40 -7.03
CA ASN A 46 -12.22 12.19 -7.43
C ASN A 46 -12.47 10.71 -7.76
N TYR A 47 -13.12 9.97 -6.86
CA TYR A 47 -13.52 8.58 -7.01
C TYR A 47 -15.05 8.45 -6.91
N ILE A 48 -15.66 7.63 -7.78
CA ILE A 48 -17.07 7.24 -7.70
C ILE A 48 -17.22 6.08 -6.70
N ASN A 49 -16.34 5.09 -6.80
CA ASN A 49 -16.21 3.98 -5.86
C ASN A 49 -14.71 3.76 -5.61
N LEU A 50 -14.22 4.32 -4.51
CA LEU A 50 -12.80 4.39 -4.21
C LEU A 50 -12.13 3.01 -4.27
N THR A 51 -12.61 2.06 -3.45
CA THR A 51 -11.93 0.76 -3.28
C THR A 51 -11.89 -0.03 -4.57
N ASN A 52 -13.01 -0.11 -5.30
CA ASN A 52 -13.08 -0.84 -6.56
C ASN A 52 -12.22 -0.18 -7.65
N GLN A 53 -12.18 1.16 -7.69
CA GLN A 53 -11.34 1.87 -8.66
C GLN A 53 -9.85 1.71 -8.35
N VAL A 54 -9.44 1.78 -7.07
CA VAL A 54 -8.05 1.51 -6.68
C VAL A 54 -7.65 0.09 -7.09
N LEU A 55 -8.50 -0.90 -6.82
CA LEU A 55 -8.25 -2.29 -7.17
C LEU A 55 -8.12 -2.49 -8.68
N SER A 56 -9.11 -2.00 -9.45
CA SER A 56 -9.15 -2.18 -10.91
C SER A 56 -8.00 -1.42 -11.61
N GLU A 57 -7.64 -0.23 -11.13
CA GLU A 57 -6.53 0.55 -11.68
C GLU A 57 -5.18 -0.12 -11.41
N LEU A 58 -4.97 -0.72 -10.23
CA LEU A 58 -3.78 -1.53 -9.94
C LEU A 58 -3.69 -2.75 -10.86
N ILE A 59 -4.76 -3.55 -10.95
CA ILE A 59 -4.80 -4.74 -11.83
C ILE A 59 -4.51 -4.33 -13.26
N PHE A 60 -5.12 -3.25 -13.74
CA PHE A 60 -4.89 -2.76 -15.09
C PHE A 60 -3.44 -2.35 -15.33
N SER A 61 -2.79 -1.70 -14.35
CA SER A 61 -1.40 -1.25 -14.48
C SER A 61 -0.41 -2.42 -14.61
N VAL A 62 -0.69 -3.55 -13.97
CA VAL A 62 0.20 -4.72 -13.95
C VAL A 62 -0.25 -5.87 -14.86
N ARG A 63 -1.29 -5.68 -15.67
CA ARG A 63 -1.89 -6.72 -16.51
C ARG A 63 -0.93 -7.39 -17.51
N ASP A 64 0.15 -6.71 -17.86
CA ASP A 64 1.16 -7.21 -18.81
C ASP A 64 2.24 -8.07 -18.12
N LEU A 65 2.24 -8.16 -16.79
CA LEU A 65 3.07 -9.10 -16.05
C LEU A 65 2.47 -10.51 -16.14
N ASN A 66 3.34 -11.53 -16.14
CA ASN A 66 2.90 -12.91 -16.11
C ASN A 66 2.29 -13.25 -14.74
N ALA A 67 1.39 -14.23 -14.70
CA ALA A 67 0.73 -14.65 -13.45
C ALA A 67 1.72 -15.17 -12.39
N ASP A 68 2.86 -15.72 -12.79
CA ASP A 68 3.93 -16.21 -11.94
C ASP A 68 4.97 -15.15 -11.55
N HIS A 69 4.76 -13.89 -11.98
CA HIS A 69 5.69 -12.81 -11.64
C HIS A 69 5.63 -12.49 -10.14
N PRO A 70 6.76 -12.36 -9.42
CA PRO A 70 6.78 -11.98 -8.01
C PRO A 70 6.27 -10.53 -7.83
N LEU A 71 4.96 -10.41 -7.60
CA LEU A 71 4.25 -9.14 -7.51
C LEU A 71 3.69 -8.92 -6.11
N ILE A 72 3.84 -7.70 -5.61
CA ILE A 72 3.22 -7.20 -4.38
C ILE A 72 2.40 -5.95 -4.75
N LEU A 73 1.16 -5.88 -4.30
CA LEU A 73 0.29 -4.73 -4.53
C LEU A 73 0.36 -3.77 -3.33
N ASP A 74 0.39 -2.45 -3.58
CA ASP A 74 0.26 -1.42 -2.54
C ASP A 74 -0.93 -0.51 -2.88
N PRO A 75 -1.99 -0.50 -2.07
CA PRO A 75 -3.17 0.37 -2.28
C PRO A 75 -2.86 1.87 -2.30
N GLY A 76 -1.67 2.29 -1.90
CA GLY A 76 -1.20 3.66 -1.99
C GLY A 76 -1.86 4.60 -0.98
N PHE A 77 -1.87 4.25 0.31
CA PHE A 77 -2.32 5.15 1.37
C PHE A 77 -1.58 6.49 1.32
N GLY A 78 -2.32 7.60 1.39
CA GLY A 78 -1.77 8.95 1.34
C GLY A 78 -1.45 9.49 -0.06
N PHE A 79 -1.58 8.67 -1.11
CA PHE A 79 -1.37 9.08 -2.49
C PHE A 79 -2.71 9.22 -3.21
N SER A 80 -2.94 10.36 -3.88
CA SER A 80 -4.19 10.67 -4.60
C SER A 80 -5.49 10.36 -3.82
N LYS A 81 -5.47 10.47 -2.52
CA LYS A 81 -6.60 10.18 -1.62
C LYS A 81 -6.69 11.20 -0.49
N THR A 82 -7.90 11.67 -0.20
CA THR A 82 -8.19 12.49 0.98
C THR A 82 -8.02 11.67 2.27
N ILE A 83 -8.00 12.33 3.43
CA ILE A 83 -7.95 11.63 4.72
C ILE A 83 -9.15 10.67 4.87
N LYS A 84 -10.37 11.13 4.56
CA LYS A 84 -11.59 10.31 4.61
C LYS A 84 -11.47 9.08 3.71
N GLN A 85 -10.98 9.26 2.49
CA GLN A 85 -10.78 8.16 1.53
C GLN A 85 -9.72 7.16 1.98
N ASN A 86 -8.67 7.61 2.68
CA ASN A 86 -7.70 6.66 3.26
C ASN A 86 -8.35 5.78 4.35
N TYR A 87 -9.26 6.32 5.17
CA TYR A 87 -10.00 5.51 6.14
C TYR A 87 -11.04 4.60 5.49
N GLU A 88 -11.73 5.05 4.43
CA GLU A 88 -12.61 4.22 3.62
C GLU A 88 -11.86 3.05 2.99
N LEU A 89 -10.69 3.29 2.43
CA LEU A 89 -9.82 2.24 1.88
C LEU A 89 -9.35 1.27 2.96
N MET A 90 -8.98 1.76 4.15
CA MET A 90 -8.62 0.91 5.29
C MET A 90 -9.80 0.05 5.77
N HIS A 91 -11.01 0.63 5.79
CA HIS A 91 -12.23 -0.10 6.15
C HIS A 91 -12.51 -1.27 5.21
N ASN A 92 -12.29 -1.09 3.91
CA ASN A 92 -12.58 -2.09 2.87
C ASN A 92 -11.31 -2.84 2.39
N LEU A 93 -10.24 -2.82 3.16
CA LEU A 93 -8.92 -3.34 2.73
C LEU A 93 -8.94 -4.86 2.45
N ASP A 94 -9.81 -5.59 3.12
CA ASP A 94 -10.02 -7.03 2.96
C ASP A 94 -10.46 -7.43 1.54
N VAL A 95 -10.95 -6.50 0.73
CA VAL A 95 -11.27 -6.74 -0.69
C VAL A 95 -10.03 -7.17 -1.49
N PHE A 96 -8.82 -6.76 -1.07
CA PHE A 96 -7.56 -7.15 -1.71
C PHE A 96 -7.23 -8.64 -1.53
N ASN A 97 -7.83 -9.33 -0.54
CA ASN A 97 -7.66 -10.78 -0.37
C ASN A 97 -8.32 -11.61 -1.48
N GLN A 98 -9.14 -10.99 -2.35
CA GLN A 98 -9.71 -11.64 -3.52
C GLN A 98 -8.69 -11.83 -4.65
N LEU A 99 -7.53 -11.17 -4.54
CA LEU A 99 -6.42 -11.32 -5.47
C LEU A 99 -5.45 -12.37 -4.93
N ASP A 100 -4.91 -13.21 -5.80
CA ASP A 100 -3.88 -14.21 -5.45
C ASP A 100 -2.48 -13.57 -5.22
N GLN A 101 -2.44 -12.26 -4.98
CA GLN A 101 -1.21 -11.51 -4.78
C GLN A 101 -1.11 -10.97 -3.36
N PRO A 102 0.04 -11.06 -2.70
CA PRO A 102 0.26 -10.39 -1.43
C PRO A 102 0.14 -8.88 -1.59
N PHE A 103 -0.35 -8.21 -0.57
CA PHE A 103 -0.36 -6.75 -0.58
C PHE A 103 0.37 -6.13 0.62
N LEU A 104 0.94 -4.96 0.35
CA LEU A 104 1.70 -4.15 1.29
C LEU A 104 0.86 -2.95 1.72
N ILE A 105 0.98 -2.55 2.99
CA ILE A 105 0.48 -1.26 3.44
C ILE A 105 1.61 -0.37 3.95
N GLY A 106 1.57 0.91 3.59
CA GLY A 106 2.49 1.93 4.06
C GLY A 106 1.74 3.09 4.70
N VAL A 107 1.34 2.97 5.98
CA VAL A 107 0.59 4.00 6.72
C VAL A 107 1.46 4.78 7.71
N SER A 108 2.68 4.32 7.94
CA SER A 108 3.57 4.83 8.99
C SER A 108 3.75 6.35 8.94
N ARG A 109 3.41 7.01 10.05
CA ARG A 109 3.54 8.45 10.29
C ARG A 109 2.87 9.34 9.23
N LYS A 110 1.87 8.80 8.49
CA LYS A 110 1.17 9.53 7.42
C LYS A 110 0.14 10.53 7.97
N SER A 111 -0.20 11.51 7.13
CA SER A 111 -1.12 12.62 7.48
C SER A 111 -2.50 12.16 7.92
N MET A 112 -2.98 11.04 7.42
CA MET A 112 -4.25 10.45 7.87
C MET A 112 -4.25 10.18 9.38
N ILE A 113 -3.10 9.83 9.97
CA ILE A 113 -2.96 9.59 11.41
C ILE A 113 -2.86 10.89 12.17
N TYR A 114 -1.77 11.65 11.94
CA TYR A 114 -1.47 12.79 12.81
C TYR A 114 -2.46 13.96 12.66
N LYS A 115 -3.08 14.15 11.49
CA LYS A 115 -4.12 15.18 11.33
C LYS A 115 -5.40 14.82 12.06
N LEU A 116 -5.83 13.54 12.03
CA LEU A 116 -7.00 13.08 12.78
C LEU A 116 -6.80 13.21 14.30
N LEU A 117 -5.58 12.96 14.78
CA LEU A 117 -5.22 13.00 16.20
C LEU A 117 -4.78 14.43 16.66
N ASN A 118 -4.91 15.45 15.81
CA ASN A 118 -4.43 16.81 16.10
C ASN A 118 -2.97 16.83 16.57
N SER A 119 -2.10 16.05 15.93
CA SER A 119 -0.71 15.81 16.28
C SER A 119 0.22 16.12 15.09
N ASN A 120 1.42 15.58 15.11
CA ASN A 120 2.43 15.73 14.07
C ASN A 120 3.07 14.36 13.73
N PRO A 121 3.92 14.25 12.71
CA PRO A 121 4.53 12.97 12.33
C PRO A 121 5.33 12.29 13.45
N LYS A 122 5.96 13.04 14.36
CA LYS A 122 6.71 12.46 15.50
C LYS A 122 5.77 11.80 16.52
N GLY A 123 4.58 12.37 16.73
CA GLY A 123 3.55 11.83 17.63
C GLY A 123 2.68 10.73 17.02
N ALA A 124 2.95 10.29 15.79
CA ALA A 124 2.08 9.36 15.06
C ALA A 124 2.39 7.86 15.29
N LEU A 125 3.34 7.51 16.16
CA LEU A 125 3.76 6.12 16.39
C LEU A 125 2.60 5.22 16.84
N ASN A 126 1.88 5.64 17.90
CA ASN A 126 0.74 4.87 18.40
C ASN A 126 -0.33 4.64 17.32
N GLY A 127 -0.73 5.70 16.59
CA GLY A 127 -1.68 5.58 15.50
C GLY A 127 -1.16 4.71 14.35
N THR A 128 0.15 4.71 14.08
CA THR A 128 0.79 3.79 13.13
C THR A 128 0.61 2.33 13.57
N SER A 129 0.89 2.02 14.85
CA SER A 129 0.72 0.66 15.39
C SER A 129 -0.73 0.19 15.30
N VAL A 130 -1.69 1.06 15.63
CA VAL A 130 -3.13 0.77 15.49
C VAL A 130 -3.51 0.44 14.06
N LEU A 131 -3.12 1.27 13.07
CA LEU A 131 -3.46 1.02 11.68
C LEU A 131 -2.70 -0.16 11.07
N ASN A 132 -1.49 -0.43 11.50
CA ASN A 132 -0.76 -1.65 11.13
C ASN A 132 -1.47 -2.90 11.65
N THR A 133 -1.96 -2.89 12.91
CA THR A 133 -2.76 -3.99 13.47
C THR A 133 -4.00 -4.24 12.63
N ILE A 134 -4.78 -3.20 12.34
CA ILE A 134 -5.99 -3.30 11.51
C ILE A 134 -5.64 -3.84 10.12
N GLY A 135 -4.56 -3.34 9.50
CA GLY A 135 -4.13 -3.77 8.19
C GLY A 135 -3.77 -5.25 8.13
N ILE A 136 -3.02 -5.77 9.12
CA ILE A 136 -2.69 -7.21 9.19
C ILE A 136 -3.96 -8.04 9.38
N MET A 137 -4.86 -7.64 10.29
CA MET A 137 -6.14 -8.32 10.52
C MET A 137 -7.03 -8.35 9.27
N LYS A 138 -6.84 -7.39 8.35
CA LYS A 138 -7.51 -7.33 7.05
C LYS A 138 -6.74 -8.01 5.91
N GLY A 139 -5.63 -8.70 6.22
CA GLY A 139 -4.90 -9.54 5.26
C GLY A 139 -3.61 -8.94 4.69
N ALA A 140 -3.20 -7.74 5.12
CA ALA A 140 -1.92 -7.19 4.66
C ALA A 140 -0.76 -8.13 5.03
N SER A 141 0.02 -8.51 4.02
CA SER A 141 1.15 -9.44 4.15
C SER A 141 2.44 -8.72 4.52
N ILE A 142 2.56 -7.44 4.20
CA ILE A 142 3.78 -6.65 4.36
C ILE A 142 3.45 -5.28 4.94
N LEU A 143 4.24 -4.86 5.93
CA LEU A 143 4.18 -3.52 6.50
C LEU A 143 5.43 -2.71 6.09
N ARG A 144 5.24 -1.56 5.45
CA ARG A 144 6.33 -0.62 5.17
C ARG A 144 6.30 0.51 6.19
N VAL A 145 7.32 0.55 7.06
CA VAL A 145 7.32 1.38 8.26
C VAL A 145 8.63 2.13 8.47
N HIS A 146 8.59 3.19 9.30
CA HIS A 146 9.77 3.85 9.85
C HIS A 146 10.23 3.18 11.16
N ASP A 147 9.28 2.69 11.95
CA ASP A 147 9.48 2.18 13.31
C ASP A 147 9.43 0.64 13.27
N VAL A 148 10.54 0.01 12.89
CA VAL A 148 10.60 -1.44 12.60
C VAL A 148 10.36 -2.28 13.86
N LYS A 149 10.93 -1.89 15.01
CA LYS A 149 10.77 -2.61 16.26
C LYS A 149 9.28 -2.74 16.64
N GLU A 150 8.57 -1.63 16.66
CA GLU A 150 7.16 -1.55 17.03
C GLU A 150 6.28 -2.30 16.01
N ALA A 151 6.63 -2.25 14.73
CA ALA A 151 5.93 -3.04 13.71
C ALA A 151 6.11 -4.54 13.90
N VAL A 152 7.32 -5.00 14.27
CA VAL A 152 7.58 -6.41 14.60
C VAL A 152 6.79 -6.85 15.84
N GLU A 153 6.67 -6.00 16.86
CA GLU A 153 5.85 -6.26 18.04
C GLU A 153 4.37 -6.41 17.66
N VAL A 154 3.84 -5.51 16.83
CA VAL A 154 2.48 -5.62 16.28
C VAL A 154 2.27 -6.95 15.56
N VAL A 155 3.17 -7.34 14.66
CA VAL A 155 3.07 -8.61 13.92
C VAL A 155 3.04 -9.81 14.87
N LYS A 156 3.90 -9.82 15.90
CA LYS A 156 3.94 -10.92 16.89
C LYS A 156 2.64 -11.03 17.67
N LEU A 157 2.10 -9.90 18.14
CA LEU A 157 0.87 -9.86 18.94
C LEU A 157 -0.35 -10.30 18.11
N VAL A 158 -0.47 -9.79 16.88
CA VAL A 158 -1.57 -10.18 15.99
C VAL A 158 -1.50 -11.68 15.65
N LYS A 159 -0.31 -12.19 15.30
CA LYS A 159 -0.13 -13.63 15.02
C LYS A 159 -0.51 -14.50 16.22
N ALA A 160 -0.10 -14.14 17.43
CA ALA A 160 -0.46 -14.87 18.64
C ALA A 160 -1.98 -14.87 18.89
N THR A 161 -2.67 -13.75 18.58
CA THR A 161 -4.12 -13.64 18.73
C THR A 161 -4.89 -14.48 17.70
N LEU A 162 -4.39 -14.59 16.46
CA LEU A 162 -5.06 -15.34 15.39
C LEU A 162 -4.78 -16.84 15.42
N GLN A 163 -3.77 -17.30 16.16
CA GLN A 163 -3.39 -18.72 16.29
C GLN A 163 -3.93 -19.38 17.58
N SER A 164 -4.60 -18.62 18.43
CA SER A 164 -5.29 -19.10 19.64
C SER A 164 -6.72 -19.53 19.31
#